data_414af7b718f63af40d4508fafb835b14
#
_entry.id   414af7b718f63af40d4508fafb835b14
#
_cell.length_a   1.000
_cell.length_b   1.000
_cell.length_c   1.000
_cell.angle_alpha   90.00
_cell.angle_beta   90.00
_cell.angle_gamma   90.00
#
_symmetry.space_group_name_H-M   'P 1'
#
loop_
_entity.id
_entity.type
_entity.pdbx_description
1 polymer ?
#
loop_
_entity_poly.entity_id
_entity_poly.type
_entity_poly.pdbx_seq_one_letter_code
_entity_poly.pdbx_strand_id
1 'polypeptide(L)'
;NLEYEYLYVDKQLTVDKIMARTRRKKVETFDMERMEILAPIKSWHLDDYKNRQLKEVNYSSGVEQQPDIRYCMIYNGEKRVIFEPNAAMVTAIKSVAPRKVFTD
;
A
#
# COMPACT_ATOMS: atom_id res chain seq x y z
N ASN A 1 19.44 -7.81 -4.61
CA ASN A 1 18.38 -7.54 -3.65
C ASN A 1 17.45 -6.47 -4.14
N LEU A 2 16.19 -6.74 -4.07
CA LEU A 2 15.13 -5.83 -4.49
C LEU A 2 14.44 -5.29 -3.25
N GLU A 3 14.42 -3.97 -3.13
CA GLU A 3 13.74 -3.28 -2.05
C GLU A 3 12.80 -2.25 -2.63
N TYR A 4 11.77 -1.90 -1.85
CA TYR A 4 10.85 -0.83 -2.21
C TYR A 4 10.88 0.25 -1.14
N GLU A 5 10.79 1.49 -1.57
CA GLU A 5 10.62 2.65 -0.69
C GLU A 5 9.36 3.39 -1.06
N TYR A 6 8.73 3.97 -0.07
CA TYR A 6 7.48 4.70 -0.25
C TYR A 6 7.68 6.15 0.16
N LEU A 7 7.16 7.05 -0.66
CA LEU A 7 7.14 8.48 -0.37
C LEU A 7 5.70 8.96 -0.48
N TYR A 8 5.21 9.58 0.58
CA TYR A 8 3.88 10.15 0.58
C TYR A 8 3.96 11.66 0.71
N VAL A 9 3.53 12.37 -0.33
CA VAL A 9 3.54 13.83 -0.38
C VAL A 9 2.27 14.28 -1.09
N ASP A 10 1.53 15.20 -0.46
CA ASP A 10 0.39 15.88 -1.09
C ASP A 10 -0.61 14.90 -1.72
N LYS A 11 -1.04 13.91 -0.94
CA LYS A 11 -2.01 12.87 -1.35
C LYS A 11 -1.49 11.93 -2.43
N GLN A 12 -0.20 11.97 -2.74
CA GLN A 12 0.42 11.08 -3.72
C GLN A 12 1.35 10.12 -3.01
N LEU A 13 1.11 8.82 -3.19
CA LEU A 13 1.98 7.76 -2.71
C LEU A 13 2.83 7.27 -3.87
N THR A 14 4.13 7.48 -3.80
CA THR A 14 5.07 7.02 -4.81
C THR A 14 5.83 5.81 -4.30
N VAL A 15 5.92 4.79 -5.13
CA VAL A 15 6.69 3.58 -4.85
C VAL A 15 7.93 3.59 -5.74
N ASP A 16 9.09 3.53 -5.12
CA ASP A 16 10.38 3.41 -5.79
C ASP A 16 10.94 2.01 -5.57
N LYS A 17 11.55 1.47 -6.60
CA LYS A 17 12.29 0.23 -6.56
C LYS A 17 13.77 0.54 -6.41
N ILE A 18 14.43 -0.10 -5.46
CA ILE A 18 15.85 0.05 -5.23
C ILE A 18 16.53 -1.28 -5.57
N MET A 19 17.46 -1.24 -6.51
CA MET A 19 18.19 -2.40 -6.98
C MET A 19 19.67 -2.24 -6.65
N ALA A 20 20.28 -3.29 -6.13
CA ALA A 20 21.71 -3.31 -5.84
C ALA A 20 22.18 -2.12 -5.00
N ARG A 21 21.31 -1.58 -4.14
CA ARG A 21 21.52 -0.48 -3.19
C ARG A 21 21.76 0.90 -3.82
N THR A 22 22.06 0.97 -5.12
CA THR A 22 22.49 2.22 -5.75
C THR A 22 21.59 2.67 -6.86
N ARG A 23 20.77 1.79 -7.41
CA ARG A 23 19.89 2.11 -8.54
C ARG A 23 18.46 2.25 -8.05
N ARG A 24 17.89 3.43 -8.31
CA ARG A 24 16.53 3.77 -7.90
C ARG A 24 15.67 4.03 -9.13
N LYS A 25 14.49 3.44 -9.16
CA LYS A 25 13.54 3.66 -10.23
C LYS A 25 12.15 3.85 -9.65
N LYS A 26 11.47 4.92 -10.05
CA LYS A 26 10.05 5.09 -9.72
C LYS A 26 9.25 4.00 -10.45
N VAL A 27 8.46 3.25 -9.69
CA VAL A 27 7.65 2.17 -10.26
C VAL A 27 6.25 2.65 -10.54
N GLU A 28 5.63 3.32 -9.56
CA GLU A 28 4.23 3.72 -9.67
C GLU A 28 3.92 4.84 -8.67
N THR A 29 2.97 5.69 -9.04
CA THR A 29 2.41 6.72 -8.15
C THR A 29 0.92 6.51 -8.03
N PHE A 30 0.42 6.56 -6.79
CA PHE A 30 -0.99 6.38 -6.48
C PHE A 30 -1.56 7.67 -5.91
N ASP A 31 -2.70 8.09 -6.44
CA ASP A 31 -3.45 9.24 -5.96
C ASP A 31 -4.43 8.76 -4.88
N MET A 32 -4.30 9.24 -3.65
CA MET A 32 -5.15 8.77 -2.55
C MET A 32 -6.62 9.11 -2.74
N GLU A 33 -6.95 10.04 -3.61
CA GLU A 33 -8.35 10.31 -3.95
C GLU A 33 -8.99 9.15 -4.74
N ARG A 34 -8.17 8.29 -5.35
CA ARG A 34 -8.64 7.11 -6.11
C ARG A 34 -8.55 5.82 -5.30
N MET A 35 -8.12 5.89 -4.07
CA MET A 35 -8.07 4.75 -3.17
C MET A 35 -9.49 4.41 -2.69
N GLU A 36 -9.87 3.14 -2.72
CA GLU A 36 -11.15 2.69 -2.17
C GLU A 36 -11.02 2.33 -0.70
N ILE A 37 -9.94 1.64 -0.32
CA ILE A 37 -9.71 1.22 1.05
C ILE A 37 -8.22 0.93 1.26
N LEU A 38 -7.77 1.17 2.48
CA LEU A 38 -6.45 0.77 2.96
C LEU A 38 -6.64 0.09 4.31
N ALA A 39 -6.15 -1.13 4.46
CA ALA A 39 -6.28 -1.89 5.71
C ALA A 39 -5.17 -2.93 5.82
N PRO A 40 -4.87 -3.42 7.03
CA PRO A 40 -3.94 -4.54 7.19
C PRO A 40 -4.35 -5.71 6.30
N ILE A 41 -3.37 -6.45 5.79
CA ILE A 41 -3.62 -7.46 4.76
C ILE A 41 -4.60 -8.56 5.19
N LYS A 42 -4.71 -8.83 6.50
CA LYS A 42 -5.62 -9.83 7.05
C LYS A 42 -6.89 -9.24 7.63
N SER A 43 -7.13 -7.96 7.39
CA SER A 43 -8.28 -7.24 7.95
C SER A 43 -9.60 -7.75 7.38
N TRP A 44 -10.60 -7.88 8.25
CA TRP A 44 -11.96 -8.21 7.82
C TRP A 44 -12.58 -7.10 6.97
N HIS A 45 -12.07 -5.87 7.09
CA HIS A 45 -12.53 -4.75 6.28
C HIS A 45 -12.30 -4.99 4.78
N LEU A 46 -11.42 -5.91 4.43
CA LEU A 46 -11.14 -6.26 3.04
C LEU A 46 -12.07 -7.34 2.48
N ASP A 47 -12.96 -7.88 3.29
CA ASP A 47 -13.78 -9.04 2.89
C ASP A 47 -14.62 -8.78 1.65
N ASP A 48 -15.16 -7.57 1.50
CA ASP A 48 -16.00 -7.22 0.34
C ASP A 48 -15.20 -7.14 -0.97
N TYR A 49 -13.87 -7.18 -0.89
CA TYR A 49 -12.99 -7.04 -2.06
C TYR A 49 -12.35 -8.35 -2.48
N LYS A 50 -12.52 -9.43 -1.69
CA LYS A 50 -11.82 -10.70 -1.92
C LYS A 50 -12.13 -11.35 -3.24
N ASN A 51 -13.37 -11.22 -3.71
CA ASN A 51 -13.83 -11.89 -4.92
C ASN A 51 -13.78 -11.01 -6.16
N ARG A 52 -13.24 -9.80 -6.04
CA ARG A 52 -13.07 -8.93 -7.22
C ARG A 52 -11.84 -9.39 -8.01
N GLN A 53 -11.98 -9.36 -9.33
CA GLN A 53 -10.86 -9.63 -10.23
C GLN A 53 -10.03 -8.36 -10.38
N LEU A 54 -9.01 -8.25 -9.55
CA LEU A 54 -8.11 -7.11 -9.52
C LEU A 54 -6.70 -7.56 -9.87
N LYS A 55 -5.92 -6.67 -10.48
CA LYS A 55 -4.51 -6.92 -10.70
C LYS A 55 -3.77 -6.73 -9.38
N GLU A 56 -3.16 -7.79 -8.88
CA GLU A 56 -2.37 -7.68 -7.65
C GLU A 56 -0.95 -7.26 -7.98
N VAL A 57 -0.46 -6.24 -7.29
CA VAL A 57 0.92 -5.82 -7.33
C VAL A 57 1.47 -5.85 -5.90
N ASN A 58 2.64 -6.43 -5.74
CA ASN A 58 3.24 -6.60 -4.42
C ASN A 58 4.53 -5.79 -4.33
N TYR A 59 4.46 -4.72 -3.56
CA TYR A 59 5.59 -3.83 -3.29
C TYR A 59 6.07 -3.97 -1.84
N SER A 60 5.82 -5.11 -1.22
CA SER A 60 6.30 -5.40 0.12
C SER A 60 7.72 -5.96 0.07
N SER A 61 8.33 -6.14 1.24
CA SER A 61 9.68 -6.73 1.34
C SER A 61 9.73 -8.20 0.94
N GLY A 62 8.57 -8.87 0.96
CA GLY A 62 8.51 -10.31 0.76
C GLY A 62 8.86 -11.11 2.01
N VAL A 63 9.17 -10.45 3.10
CA VAL A 63 9.47 -11.09 4.38
C VAL A 63 8.24 -11.06 5.27
N GLU A 64 7.74 -12.22 5.67
CA GLU A 64 6.66 -12.29 6.64
C GLU A 64 7.20 -12.01 8.02
N GLN A 65 6.61 -11.01 8.67
CA GLN A 65 6.95 -10.66 10.04
C GLN A 65 5.79 -11.04 10.97
N GLN A 66 6.11 -11.17 12.24
CA GLN A 66 5.10 -11.37 13.28
C GLN A 66 5.28 -10.28 14.34
N PRO A 67 4.30 -9.37 14.46
CA PRO A 67 3.05 -9.31 13.68
C PRO A 67 3.28 -8.91 12.21
N ASP A 68 2.31 -9.28 11.37
CA ASP A 68 2.35 -8.96 9.95
C ASP A 68 2.16 -7.45 9.76
N ILE A 69 3.09 -6.80 9.06
CA ILE A 69 3.08 -5.36 8.85
C ILE A 69 2.56 -4.95 7.47
N ARG A 70 2.17 -5.93 6.65
CA ARG A 70 1.67 -5.65 5.31
C ARG A 70 0.27 -5.05 5.36
N TYR A 71 0.05 -4.11 4.46
CA TYR A 71 -1.25 -3.51 4.19
C TYR A 71 -1.67 -3.82 2.76
N CYS A 72 -2.98 -3.77 2.56
CA CYS A 72 -3.57 -3.89 1.23
C CYS A 72 -4.34 -2.61 0.92
N MET A 73 -4.08 -2.06 -0.25
CA MET A 73 -4.81 -0.92 -0.79
C MET A 73 -5.56 -1.39 -2.03
N ILE A 74 -6.87 -1.14 -2.06
CA ILE A 74 -7.67 -1.33 -3.27
C ILE A 74 -7.70 0.01 -4.00
N TYR A 75 -7.21 0.03 -5.22
CA TYR A 75 -6.94 1.26 -5.94
C TYR A 75 -7.71 1.35 -7.25
N ASN A 76 -8.49 2.40 -7.38
CA ASN A 76 -9.15 2.81 -8.62
C ASN A 76 -10.02 1.71 -9.26
N GLY A 77 -10.53 0.77 -8.46
CA GLY A 77 -11.30 -0.36 -8.95
C GLY A 77 -10.50 -1.37 -9.78
N GLU A 78 -9.18 -1.22 -9.86
CA GLU A 78 -8.33 -1.98 -10.79
C GLU A 78 -7.27 -2.83 -10.10
N LYS A 79 -6.69 -2.35 -9.01
CA LYS A 79 -5.50 -2.97 -8.41
C LYS A 79 -5.68 -3.31 -6.95
N ARG A 80 -5.07 -4.42 -6.57
CA ARG A 80 -4.82 -4.80 -5.19
C ARG A 80 -3.34 -4.60 -4.94
N VAL A 81 -3.01 -3.57 -4.14
CA VAL A 81 -1.63 -3.17 -3.90
C VAL A 81 -1.22 -3.62 -2.50
N ILE A 82 -0.19 -4.46 -2.42
CA ILE A 82 0.37 -4.94 -1.15
C ILE A 82 1.64 -4.16 -0.88
N PHE A 83 1.75 -3.58 0.31
CA PHE A 83 2.94 -2.83 0.69
C PHE A 83 3.05 -2.73 2.22
N GLU A 84 4.11 -2.13 2.72
CA GLU A 84 4.41 -2.09 4.16
C GLU A 84 4.60 -0.65 4.64
N PRO A 85 3.51 0.16 4.67
CA PRO A 85 3.62 1.51 5.18
C PRO A 85 3.92 1.51 6.67
N ASN A 86 4.74 2.46 7.13
CA ASN A 86 4.94 2.63 8.56
C ASN A 86 3.73 3.34 9.20
N ALA A 87 3.70 3.37 10.52
CA ALA A 87 2.58 3.96 11.26
C ALA A 87 2.36 5.43 10.91
N ALA A 88 3.44 6.19 10.73
CA ALA A 88 3.35 7.60 10.37
C ALA A 88 2.69 7.80 9.01
N MET A 89 3.01 6.96 8.04
CA MET A 89 2.41 7.01 6.71
C MET A 89 0.93 6.65 6.75
N VAL A 90 0.57 5.59 7.48
CA VAL A 90 -0.84 5.21 7.64
C VAL A 90 -1.63 6.34 8.27
N THR A 91 -1.09 6.97 9.32
CA THR A 91 -1.73 8.12 9.96
C THR A 91 -1.91 9.29 8.99
N ALA A 92 -0.90 9.59 8.19
CA ALA A 92 -0.96 10.67 7.21
C ALA A 92 -2.03 10.40 6.14
N ILE A 93 -2.09 9.18 5.63
CA ILE A 93 -3.12 8.81 4.64
C ILE A 93 -4.50 8.84 5.27
N LYS A 94 -4.64 8.37 6.50
CA LYS A 94 -5.92 8.40 7.21
C LYS A 94 -6.43 9.83 7.40
N SER A 95 -5.54 10.79 7.59
CA SER A 95 -5.95 12.19 7.78
C SER A 95 -6.65 12.77 6.55
N VAL A 96 -6.34 12.29 5.36
CA VAL A 96 -6.98 12.74 4.11
C VAL A 96 -8.12 11.83 3.66
N ALA A 97 -8.19 10.60 4.17
CA ALA A 97 -9.23 9.63 3.81
C ALA A 97 -9.70 8.86 5.04
N PRO A 98 -10.27 9.54 6.05
CA PRO A 98 -10.52 8.92 7.36
C PRO A 98 -11.53 7.77 7.33
N ARG A 99 -12.42 7.73 6.34
CA ARG A 99 -13.43 6.67 6.23
C ARG A 99 -12.94 5.46 5.45
N LYS A 100 -11.76 5.56 4.85
CA LYS A 100 -11.23 4.52 3.95
C LYS A 100 -10.02 3.81 4.53
N VAL A 101 -9.48 4.28 5.66
CA VAL A 101 -8.25 3.75 6.24
C VAL A 101 -8.56 3.09 7.57
N PHE A 102 -8.15 1.83 7.70
CA PHE A 102 -8.35 1.02 8.91
C PHE A 102 -6.99 0.50 9.38
N THR A 103 -6.89 0.32 10.69
CA THR A 103 -5.67 -0.20 11.33
C THR A 103 -5.89 -1.56 11.99
N ASP A 104 -7.09 -2.13 11.85
CA ASP A 104 -7.46 -3.43 12.42
C ASP A 104 -8.02 -4.38 11.39
#